data_3ad7c2b21b92ecfaf7d33826eb76ec9d
#
_entry.id   3ad7c2b21b92ecfaf7d33826eb76ec9d
#
_cell.length_a   1.000
_cell.length_b   1.000
_cell.length_c   1.000
_cell.angle_alpha   90.00
_cell.angle_beta   90.00
_cell.angle_gamma   90.00
#
_symmetry.space_group_name_H-M   'P 1'
#
loop_
_entity.id
_entity.type
_entity.pdbx_description
1 polymer ?
#
loop_
_entity_poly.entity_id
_entity_poly.type
_entity_poly.pdbx_seq_one_letter_code
_entity_poly.pdbx_strand_id
1 'polypeptide(L)'
;MENTSCAVRKRLALYKGLKSILFIGKNLYSYKYATETIQIGAVLLDDSFKRIGTLCQYVHPEHGVIDYFIENLTGIKNSQVKNAPKLEEVLLHMIDWLGERDYKIYAWSESDRDQLLHEIKAKNMTDERIHAFMKAENWIDYQDVFTKRFELSQQLSLEEALGRVEIEPEGNFHDGLDDAVNTGYLIEKLELNPEYQLVSYEMPDKPSERLSSTFGELFAGLDLRFT
;
A
#
# COMPACT_ATOMS: atom_id res chain seq x y z
N MET A 1 -24.78 3.42 39.05
CA MET A 1 -23.34 3.32 38.73
C MET A 1 -23.26 2.62 37.37
N GLU A 2 -23.32 3.42 36.33
CA GLU A 2 -23.24 2.92 34.96
C GLU A 2 -21.77 2.78 34.60
N ASN A 3 -21.38 1.54 34.39
CA ASN A 3 -20.06 1.20 33.87
C ASN A 3 -20.09 1.46 32.37
N THR A 4 -19.76 2.67 31.97
CA THR A 4 -19.53 3.02 30.57
C THR A 4 -18.16 2.45 30.19
N SER A 5 -18.17 1.19 29.72
CA SER A 5 -17.04 0.60 29.02
C SER A 5 -16.79 1.45 27.76
N CYS A 6 -15.85 2.37 27.86
CA CYS A 6 -15.36 3.11 26.71
C CYS A 6 -14.62 2.12 25.80
N ALA A 7 -15.30 1.58 24.82
CA ALA A 7 -14.71 0.76 23.80
C ALA A 7 -13.72 1.62 22.99
N VAL A 8 -12.43 1.46 23.27
CA VAL A 8 -11.35 2.14 22.57
C VAL A 8 -11.37 1.68 21.11
N ARG A 9 -11.90 2.51 20.23
CA ARG A 9 -11.85 2.27 18.78
C ARG A 9 -10.43 2.51 18.31
N LYS A 10 -9.73 1.46 17.95
CA LYS A 10 -8.38 1.57 17.38
C LYS A 10 -8.47 1.65 15.87
N ARG A 11 -7.64 2.50 15.28
CA ARG A 11 -7.58 2.75 13.84
C ARG A 11 -6.30 2.16 13.29
N LEU A 12 -6.41 1.47 12.19
CA LEU A 12 -5.27 0.89 11.47
C LEU A 12 -5.00 1.74 10.23
N ALA A 13 -3.82 2.34 10.14
CA ALA A 13 -3.34 2.88 8.88
C ALA A 13 -2.58 1.78 8.15
N LEU A 14 -3.13 1.31 7.06
CA LEU A 14 -2.53 0.35 6.16
C LEU A 14 -2.12 1.12 4.92
N TYR A 15 -0.83 1.24 4.69
CA TYR A 15 -0.36 1.85 3.46
C TYR A 15 0.30 0.81 2.55
N LYS A 16 0.29 1.13 1.28
CA LYS A 16 0.80 0.44 0.10
C LYS A 16 2.19 -0.18 0.26
N GLY A 17 2.31 -1.14 1.16
CA GLY A 17 3.32 -2.17 1.09
C GLY A 17 2.90 -3.31 0.17
N LEU A 18 1.76 -3.15 -0.49
CA LEU A 18 1.28 -4.05 -1.52
C LEU A 18 2.06 -3.79 -2.80
N LYS A 19 3.33 -4.20 -2.80
CA LYS A 19 4.13 -4.10 -4.01
C LYS A 19 3.80 -5.28 -4.89
N SER A 20 3.12 -4.91 -5.93
CA SER A 20 2.74 -5.80 -7.00
C SER A 20 3.95 -6.10 -7.86
N ILE A 21 4.23 -7.38 -8.08
CA ILE A 21 5.17 -7.81 -9.11
C ILE A 21 4.42 -7.79 -10.43
N LEU A 22 4.84 -6.92 -11.35
CA LEU A 22 4.41 -7.02 -12.73
C LEU A 22 5.15 -8.19 -13.37
N PHE A 23 4.44 -9.29 -13.61
CA PHE A 23 5.02 -10.45 -14.29
C PHE A 23 4.99 -10.23 -15.81
N ILE A 24 6.15 -10.01 -16.41
CA ILE A 24 6.32 -10.04 -17.87
C ILE A 24 6.92 -11.39 -18.22
N GLY A 25 6.08 -12.43 -18.33
CA GLY A 25 6.48 -13.76 -18.78
C GLY A 25 6.19 -13.95 -20.27
N LYS A 26 7.04 -14.71 -20.95
CA LYS A 26 6.91 -15.01 -22.39
C LYS A 26 5.67 -15.82 -22.80
N ASN A 27 4.83 -16.25 -21.85
CA ASN A 27 3.59 -16.98 -22.10
C ASN A 27 2.42 -16.33 -21.36
N LEU A 28 1.89 -15.24 -21.93
CA LEU A 28 0.72 -14.49 -21.44
C LEU A 28 -0.56 -15.31 -21.23
N TYR A 29 -0.64 -16.53 -21.74
CA TYR A 29 -1.87 -17.32 -21.74
C TYR A 29 -2.05 -18.25 -20.52
N SER A 30 -1.08 -18.37 -19.63
CA SER A 30 -1.17 -19.27 -18.46
C SER A 30 -1.18 -18.57 -17.10
N TYR A 31 -1.00 -17.25 -17.03
CA TYR A 31 -0.95 -16.55 -15.74
C TYR A 31 -2.26 -15.87 -15.38
N LYS A 32 -2.81 -16.31 -14.27
CA LYS A 32 -4.06 -15.84 -13.70
C LYS A 32 -3.92 -14.45 -13.06
N TYR A 33 -2.67 -13.97 -12.87
CA TYR A 33 -2.36 -12.79 -12.08
C TYR A 33 -1.39 -11.88 -12.82
N ALA A 34 -1.72 -10.59 -12.84
CA ALA A 34 -0.82 -9.57 -13.38
C ALA A 34 0.19 -9.09 -12.31
N THR A 35 -0.17 -9.20 -11.02
CA THR A 35 0.60 -8.65 -9.91
C THR A 35 0.41 -9.50 -8.64
N GLU A 36 1.45 -9.57 -7.78
CA GLU A 36 1.39 -10.23 -6.47
C GLU A 36 1.95 -9.31 -5.38
N THR A 37 1.36 -9.41 -4.20
CA THR A 37 1.84 -8.72 -2.99
C THR A 37 3.13 -9.36 -2.50
N ILE A 38 4.15 -8.55 -2.22
CA ILE A 38 5.47 -9.02 -1.74
C ILE A 38 5.83 -8.48 -0.35
N GLN A 39 5.09 -7.49 0.14
CA GLN A 39 5.26 -6.93 1.48
C GLN A 39 3.93 -6.36 1.97
N ILE A 40 3.62 -6.51 3.24
CA ILE A 40 2.56 -5.79 3.95
C ILE A 40 3.19 -4.99 5.09
N GLY A 41 3.03 -3.67 5.03
CA GLY A 41 3.36 -2.75 6.10
C GLY A 41 2.10 -2.18 6.72
N ALA A 42 2.05 -2.08 8.05
CA ALA A 42 0.91 -1.53 8.77
C ALA A 42 1.34 -0.80 10.03
N VAL A 43 0.60 0.25 10.37
CA VAL A 43 0.74 1.03 11.59
C VAL A 43 -0.58 1.00 12.33
N LEU A 44 -0.55 0.69 13.62
CA LEU A 44 -1.72 0.75 14.48
C LEU A 44 -1.73 2.10 15.22
N LEU A 45 -2.81 2.85 15.03
CA LEU A 45 -3.05 4.11 15.72
C LEU A 45 -4.12 3.92 16.80
N ASP A 46 -4.00 4.64 17.91
CA ASP A 46 -5.04 4.74 18.93
C ASP A 46 -6.11 5.79 18.57
N ASP A 47 -7.07 6.00 19.46
CA ASP A 47 -8.15 7.01 19.27
C ASP A 47 -7.65 8.45 19.21
N SER A 48 -6.44 8.71 19.67
CA SER A 48 -5.74 9.99 19.56
C SER A 48 -4.83 10.07 18.34
N PHE A 49 -4.94 9.10 17.41
CA PHE A 49 -4.12 8.96 16.22
C PHE A 49 -2.62 8.74 16.50
N LYS A 50 -2.25 8.39 17.72
CA LYS A 50 -0.87 8.07 18.08
C LYS A 50 -0.53 6.64 17.68
N ARG A 51 0.66 6.46 17.11
CA ARG A 51 1.20 5.16 16.75
C ARG A 51 1.47 4.33 18.00
N ILE A 52 0.82 3.17 18.11
CA ILE A 52 0.95 2.23 19.23
C ILE A 52 1.48 0.85 18.81
N GLY A 53 1.67 0.63 17.52
CA GLY A 53 2.24 -0.61 17.01
C GLY A 53 2.56 -0.53 15.52
N THR A 54 3.43 -1.41 15.08
CA THR A 54 3.82 -1.57 13.68
C THR A 54 3.87 -3.04 13.32
N LEU A 55 3.56 -3.36 12.07
CA LEU A 55 3.73 -4.67 11.48
C LEU A 55 4.42 -4.48 10.13
N CYS A 56 5.46 -5.29 9.87
CA CYS A 56 6.07 -5.38 8.54
C CYS A 56 6.35 -6.84 8.24
N GLN A 57 5.77 -7.35 7.16
CA GLN A 57 5.97 -8.73 6.74
C GLN A 57 6.19 -8.83 5.25
N TYR A 58 7.23 -9.56 4.86
CA TYR A 58 7.37 -10.01 3.48
C TYR A 58 6.37 -11.11 3.17
N VAL A 59 5.97 -11.15 1.91
CA VAL A 59 5.06 -12.15 1.37
C VAL A 59 5.79 -12.93 0.28
N HIS A 60 5.68 -14.24 0.30
CA HIS A 60 6.22 -15.10 -0.76
C HIS A 60 5.33 -15.00 -2.01
N PRO A 61 5.84 -14.50 -3.15
CA PRO A 61 5.10 -14.52 -4.41
C PRO A 61 5.02 -15.98 -4.92
N GLU A 62 3.83 -16.43 -5.28
CA GLU A 62 3.59 -17.82 -5.65
C GLU A 62 3.74 -18.07 -7.15
N HIS A 63 3.63 -17.04 -7.97
CA HIS A 63 3.59 -17.14 -9.42
C HIS A 63 4.66 -16.33 -10.13
N GLY A 64 5.32 -15.42 -9.43
CA GLY A 64 6.31 -14.51 -10.00
C GLY A 64 7.62 -14.47 -9.25
N VAL A 65 8.53 -13.69 -9.77
CA VAL A 65 9.79 -13.31 -9.13
C VAL A 65 9.93 -11.80 -9.18
N ILE A 66 10.60 -11.22 -8.20
CA ILE A 66 10.92 -9.80 -8.19
C ILE A 66 11.91 -9.54 -9.33
N ASP A 67 11.50 -8.72 -10.27
CA ASP A 67 12.37 -8.26 -11.35
C ASP A 67 13.25 -7.08 -10.94
N TYR A 68 14.16 -6.69 -11.81
CA TYR A 68 15.10 -5.60 -11.55
C TYR A 68 14.40 -4.26 -11.30
N PHE A 69 13.29 -3.99 -12.00
CA PHE A 69 12.53 -2.75 -11.82
C PHE A 69 11.90 -2.68 -10.43
N ILE A 70 11.25 -3.76 -10.00
CA ILE A 70 10.62 -3.84 -8.67
C ILE A 70 11.69 -3.83 -7.56
N GLU A 71 12.83 -4.54 -7.76
CA GLU A 71 13.92 -4.50 -6.80
C GLU A 71 14.47 -3.07 -6.61
N ASN A 72 14.70 -2.35 -7.70
CA ASN A 72 15.18 -0.95 -7.61
C ASN A 72 14.14 -0.01 -7.00
N LEU A 73 12.86 -0.20 -7.31
CA LEU A 73 11.79 0.65 -6.80
C LEU A 73 11.55 0.45 -5.30
N THR A 74 11.66 -0.80 -4.83
CA THR A 74 11.24 -1.19 -3.46
C THR A 74 12.42 -1.51 -2.55
N GLY A 75 13.60 -1.78 -3.10
CA GLY A 75 14.73 -2.35 -2.37
C GLY A 75 14.55 -3.81 -1.95
N ILE A 76 13.38 -4.43 -2.24
CA ILE A 76 13.08 -5.81 -1.83
C ILE A 76 13.64 -6.79 -2.84
N LYS A 77 14.42 -7.77 -2.34
CA LYS A 77 15.09 -8.78 -3.15
C LYS A 77 14.38 -10.14 -3.09
N ASN A 78 14.53 -10.93 -4.15
CA ASN A 78 14.03 -12.31 -4.18
C ASN A 78 14.49 -13.16 -2.98
N SER A 79 15.70 -12.92 -2.46
CA SER A 79 16.23 -13.63 -1.29
C SER A 79 15.42 -13.37 -0.01
N GLN A 80 14.80 -12.20 0.12
CA GLN A 80 14.02 -11.81 1.30
C GLN A 80 12.62 -12.44 1.29
N VAL A 81 12.03 -12.58 0.10
CA VAL A 81 10.67 -13.12 -0.05
C VAL A 81 10.64 -14.64 -0.28
N LYS A 82 11.78 -15.26 -0.64
CA LYS A 82 11.86 -16.68 -1.00
C LYS A 82 11.31 -17.62 0.07
N ASN A 83 11.59 -17.31 1.34
CA ASN A 83 11.18 -18.12 2.48
C ASN A 83 10.13 -17.40 3.35
N ALA A 84 9.56 -16.31 2.85
CA ALA A 84 8.48 -15.63 3.54
C ALA A 84 7.19 -16.47 3.50
N PRO A 85 6.26 -16.24 4.44
CA PRO A 85 4.95 -16.88 4.39
C PRO A 85 4.15 -16.42 3.16
N LYS A 86 3.17 -17.21 2.77
CA LYS A 86 2.25 -16.85 1.68
C LYS A 86 1.28 -15.76 2.14
N LEU A 87 0.63 -15.13 1.16
CA LEU A 87 -0.29 -14.02 1.42
C LEU A 87 -1.39 -14.39 2.43
N GLU A 88 -1.99 -15.57 2.33
CA GLU A 88 -3.02 -16.03 3.25
C GLU A 88 -2.53 -16.07 4.71
N GLU A 89 -1.34 -16.63 4.93
CA GLU A 89 -0.71 -16.71 6.26
C GLU A 89 -0.40 -15.31 6.82
N VAL A 90 0.08 -14.39 5.97
CA VAL A 90 0.39 -13.01 6.37
C VAL A 90 -0.89 -12.25 6.72
N LEU A 91 -1.96 -12.42 5.94
CA LEU A 91 -3.26 -11.79 6.25
C LEU A 91 -3.82 -12.31 7.57
N LEU A 92 -3.78 -13.61 7.80
CA LEU A 92 -4.23 -14.21 9.07
C LEU A 92 -3.40 -13.72 10.26
N HIS A 93 -2.08 -13.65 10.11
CA HIS A 93 -1.21 -13.10 11.15
C HIS A 93 -1.51 -11.63 11.43
N MET A 94 -1.76 -10.82 10.40
CA MET A 94 -2.18 -9.42 10.57
C MET A 94 -3.52 -9.31 11.30
N ILE A 95 -4.50 -10.16 10.98
CA ILE A 95 -5.79 -10.22 11.67
C ILE A 95 -5.60 -10.62 13.15
N ASP A 96 -4.75 -11.61 13.43
CA ASP A 96 -4.41 -12.01 14.80
C ASP A 96 -3.70 -10.89 15.56
N TRP A 97 -2.81 -10.13 14.91
CA TRP A 97 -2.15 -8.96 15.49
C TRP A 97 -3.13 -7.83 15.81
N LEU A 98 -4.16 -7.62 15.00
CA LEU A 98 -5.24 -6.69 15.29
C LEU A 98 -6.08 -7.15 16.50
N GLY A 99 -6.28 -8.45 16.65
CA GLY A 99 -7.09 -9.05 17.71
C GLY A 99 -8.58 -8.68 17.60
N GLU A 100 -9.32 -8.88 18.68
CA GLU A 100 -10.77 -8.60 18.77
C GLU A 100 -11.06 -7.10 18.98
N ARG A 101 -10.55 -6.24 18.13
CA ARG A 101 -10.77 -4.79 18.24
C ARG A 101 -11.68 -4.33 17.14
N ASP A 102 -12.54 -3.34 17.45
CA ASP A 102 -13.16 -2.54 16.40
C ASP A 102 -12.09 -1.68 15.75
N TYR A 103 -11.92 -1.78 14.43
CA TYR A 103 -10.92 -1.03 13.69
C TYR A 103 -11.48 -0.49 12.38
N LYS A 104 -10.82 0.52 11.87
CA LYS A 104 -10.93 0.97 10.48
C LYS A 104 -9.54 0.90 9.84
N ILE A 105 -9.51 0.51 8.59
CA ILE A 105 -8.30 0.40 7.78
C ILE A 105 -8.24 1.63 6.88
N TYR A 106 -7.19 2.41 7.04
CA TYR A 106 -6.92 3.55 6.19
C TYR A 106 -5.86 3.15 5.18
N ALA A 107 -6.20 3.12 3.91
CA ALA A 107 -5.26 2.98 2.82
C ALA A 107 -5.06 4.33 2.14
N TRP A 108 -3.85 4.61 1.62
CA TRP A 108 -3.67 5.83 0.84
C TRP A 108 -4.46 5.81 -0.45
N SER A 109 -4.72 4.63 -1.01
CA SER A 109 -5.60 4.51 -2.18
C SER A 109 -6.42 3.21 -2.13
N GLU A 110 -7.56 3.21 -2.83
CA GLU A 110 -8.41 2.03 -2.97
C GLU A 110 -7.69 0.86 -3.66
N SER A 111 -6.66 1.15 -4.46
CA SER A 111 -5.90 0.13 -5.19
C SER A 111 -5.27 -0.94 -4.29
N ASP A 112 -5.02 -0.64 -3.01
CA ASP A 112 -4.45 -1.60 -2.07
C ASP A 112 -5.47 -2.68 -1.69
N ARG A 113 -6.69 -2.24 -1.40
CA ARG A 113 -7.81 -3.16 -1.14
C ARG A 113 -8.15 -3.98 -2.37
N ASP A 114 -8.19 -3.36 -3.54
CA ASP A 114 -8.51 -4.03 -4.79
C ASP A 114 -7.48 -5.08 -5.17
N GLN A 115 -6.19 -4.80 -4.96
CA GLN A 115 -5.12 -5.77 -5.14
C GLN A 115 -5.31 -7.00 -4.25
N LEU A 116 -5.58 -6.80 -2.95
CA LEU A 116 -5.83 -7.91 -2.04
C LEU A 116 -7.06 -8.71 -2.43
N LEU A 117 -8.17 -8.05 -2.77
CA LEU A 117 -9.39 -8.73 -3.22
C LEU A 117 -9.13 -9.57 -4.49
N HIS A 118 -8.34 -9.02 -5.42
CA HIS A 118 -7.95 -9.73 -6.63
C HIS A 118 -7.17 -11.00 -6.29
N GLU A 119 -6.15 -10.90 -5.44
CA GLU A 119 -5.33 -12.06 -5.06
C GLU A 119 -6.11 -13.09 -4.22
N ILE A 120 -6.93 -12.65 -3.26
CA ILE A 120 -7.79 -13.52 -2.46
C ILE A 120 -8.70 -14.37 -3.37
N LYS A 121 -9.35 -13.72 -4.33
CA LYS A 121 -10.20 -14.41 -5.31
C LYS A 121 -9.38 -15.35 -6.18
N ALA A 122 -8.27 -14.90 -6.66
CA ALA A 122 -7.42 -15.59 -7.59
C ALA A 122 -6.75 -16.83 -6.97
N LYS A 123 -6.34 -16.74 -5.72
CA LYS A 123 -5.72 -17.83 -4.94
C LYS A 123 -6.76 -18.71 -4.22
N ASN A 124 -8.06 -18.44 -4.42
CA ASN A 124 -9.18 -19.16 -3.81
C ASN A 124 -9.09 -19.22 -2.27
N MET A 125 -8.71 -18.12 -1.62
CA MET A 125 -8.71 -18.03 -0.16
C MET A 125 -10.15 -18.04 0.36
N THR A 126 -10.45 -18.91 1.32
CA THR A 126 -11.82 -19.14 1.82
C THR A 126 -11.98 -18.88 3.31
N ASP A 127 -10.94 -18.47 4.03
CA ASP A 127 -11.02 -18.16 5.45
C ASP A 127 -11.99 -16.99 5.70
N GLU A 128 -13.00 -17.22 6.54
CA GLU A 128 -14.04 -16.23 6.84
C GLU A 128 -13.50 -14.96 7.51
N ARG A 129 -12.39 -15.05 8.26
CA ARG A 129 -11.75 -13.90 8.91
C ARG A 129 -11.15 -12.97 7.86
N ILE A 130 -10.54 -13.52 6.80
CA ILE A 130 -10.03 -12.73 5.67
C ILE A 130 -11.19 -12.02 4.97
N HIS A 131 -12.28 -12.73 4.69
CA HIS A 131 -13.46 -12.11 4.08
C HIS A 131 -14.09 -11.03 4.97
N ALA A 132 -14.13 -11.24 6.29
CA ALA A 132 -14.59 -10.22 7.24
C ALA A 132 -13.67 -9.00 7.27
N PHE A 133 -12.35 -9.19 7.27
CA PHE A 133 -11.35 -8.14 7.21
C PHE A 133 -11.50 -7.29 5.93
N MET A 134 -11.78 -7.91 4.80
CA MET A 134 -11.89 -7.26 3.48
C MET A 134 -13.22 -6.55 3.22
N LYS A 135 -14.20 -6.59 4.14
CA LYS A 135 -15.47 -5.86 3.97
C LYS A 135 -15.22 -4.38 3.71
N ALA A 136 -15.94 -3.83 2.71
CA ALA A 136 -15.77 -2.43 2.31
C ALA A 136 -15.96 -1.43 3.45
N GLU A 137 -16.87 -1.74 4.37
CA GLU A 137 -17.16 -0.92 5.55
C GLU A 137 -15.97 -0.74 6.51
N ASN A 138 -14.97 -1.63 6.44
CA ASN A 138 -13.75 -1.55 7.25
C ASN A 138 -12.68 -0.66 6.61
N TRP A 139 -12.76 -0.39 5.31
CA TRP A 139 -11.72 0.28 4.54
C TRP A 139 -12.08 1.73 4.23
N ILE A 140 -11.11 2.60 4.34
CA ILE A 140 -11.21 4.02 4.04
C ILE A 140 -10.10 4.37 3.06
N ASP A 141 -10.47 4.83 1.87
CA ASP A 141 -9.56 5.46 0.92
C ASP A 141 -9.21 6.87 1.43
N TYR A 142 -8.04 7.02 2.04
CA TYR A 142 -7.66 8.29 2.63
C TYR A 142 -7.20 9.31 1.58
N GLN A 143 -6.80 8.88 0.39
CA GLN A 143 -6.51 9.74 -0.75
C GLN A 143 -7.80 10.44 -1.23
N ASP A 144 -8.91 9.71 -1.28
CA ASP A 144 -10.23 10.27 -1.60
C ASP A 144 -10.71 11.23 -0.49
N VAL A 145 -10.56 10.86 0.78
CA VAL A 145 -10.85 11.74 1.94
C VAL A 145 -10.03 13.03 1.86
N PHE A 146 -8.73 12.92 1.58
CA PHE A 146 -7.83 14.06 1.42
C PHE A 146 -8.25 14.95 0.25
N THR A 147 -8.50 14.34 -0.90
CA THR A 147 -8.91 15.04 -2.13
C THR A 147 -10.20 15.84 -1.90
N LYS A 148 -11.20 15.24 -1.27
CA LYS A 148 -12.48 15.88 -0.95
C LYS A 148 -12.34 16.97 0.10
N ARG A 149 -11.57 16.73 1.16
CA ARG A 149 -11.36 17.70 2.23
C ARG A 149 -10.77 19.01 1.74
N PHE A 150 -9.84 18.93 0.79
CA PHE A 150 -9.14 20.12 0.25
C PHE A 150 -9.65 20.53 -1.13
N GLU A 151 -10.78 19.98 -1.59
CA GLU A 151 -11.43 20.32 -2.87
C GLU A 151 -10.46 20.28 -4.06
N LEU A 152 -9.58 19.26 -4.08
CA LEU A 152 -8.58 19.14 -5.13
C LEU A 152 -9.19 18.62 -6.42
N SER A 153 -8.71 19.12 -7.55
CA SER A 153 -9.14 18.69 -8.88
C SER A 153 -8.63 17.30 -9.29
N GLN A 154 -7.61 16.80 -8.61
CA GLN A 154 -6.99 15.49 -8.84
C GLN A 154 -6.43 14.91 -7.54
N GLN A 155 -6.31 13.58 -7.52
CA GLN A 155 -5.66 12.88 -6.42
C GLN A 155 -4.15 13.13 -6.45
N LEU A 156 -3.55 13.26 -5.26
CA LEU A 156 -2.11 13.45 -5.09
C LEU A 156 -1.42 12.15 -4.75
N SER A 157 -0.12 12.04 -5.06
CA SER A 157 0.73 11.00 -4.47
C SER A 157 0.88 11.22 -2.96
N LEU A 158 1.30 10.19 -2.22
CA LEU A 158 1.59 10.35 -0.79
C LEU A 158 2.70 11.38 -0.57
N GLU A 159 3.76 11.33 -1.36
CA GLU A 159 4.90 12.27 -1.31
C GLU A 159 4.42 13.72 -1.44
N GLU A 160 3.57 13.98 -2.43
CA GLU A 160 3.01 15.31 -2.66
C GLU A 160 2.07 15.76 -1.53
N ALA A 161 1.24 14.84 -1.03
CA ALA A 161 0.34 15.14 0.08
C ALA A 161 1.10 15.48 1.36
N LEU A 162 2.16 14.72 1.68
CA LEU A 162 3.05 15.01 2.82
C LEU A 162 3.70 16.39 2.69
N GLY A 163 4.25 16.70 1.51
CA GLY A 163 4.85 18.01 1.25
C GLY A 163 3.85 19.15 1.43
N ARG A 164 2.61 19.00 0.94
CA ARG A 164 1.55 20.01 1.09
C ARG A 164 1.05 20.19 2.53
N VAL A 165 1.32 19.26 3.40
CA VAL A 165 1.02 19.39 4.82
C VAL A 165 2.28 19.57 5.69
N GLU A 166 3.43 19.87 5.07
CA GLU A 166 4.71 20.14 5.76
C GLU A 166 5.12 18.99 6.69
N ILE A 167 5.03 17.76 6.19
CA ILE A 167 5.55 16.57 6.86
C ILE A 167 6.77 16.10 6.08
N GLU A 168 7.92 16.07 6.75
CA GLU A 168 9.13 15.41 6.24
C GLU A 168 8.90 13.91 6.26
N PRO A 169 9.02 13.22 5.11
CA PRO A 169 8.81 11.77 5.06
C PRO A 169 9.89 11.03 5.85
N GLU A 170 9.49 9.97 6.56
CA GLU A 170 10.38 9.03 7.23
C GLU A 170 10.67 7.85 6.29
N GLY A 171 11.94 7.42 6.23
CA GLY A 171 12.35 6.25 5.48
C GLY A 171 12.36 6.42 3.96
N ASN A 172 12.02 5.35 3.25
CA ASN A 172 12.07 5.30 1.79
C ASN A 172 10.67 5.14 1.23
N PHE A 173 10.28 6.03 0.31
CA PHE A 173 9.07 5.81 -0.47
C PHE A 173 9.14 4.45 -1.16
N HIS A 174 7.99 3.81 -1.21
CA HIS A 174 7.88 2.47 -1.74
C HIS A 174 8.39 1.34 -0.83
N ASP A 175 8.80 1.55 0.39
CA ASP A 175 8.77 0.54 1.45
C ASP A 175 7.38 0.54 2.11
N GLY A 176 6.79 -0.65 2.30
CA GLY A 176 5.41 -0.72 2.79
C GLY A 176 5.24 -0.22 4.22
N LEU A 177 6.25 -0.42 5.09
CA LEU A 177 6.17 0.09 6.46
C LEU A 177 6.39 1.60 6.50
N ASP A 178 7.38 2.12 5.76
CA ASP A 178 7.68 3.54 5.72
C ASP A 178 6.49 4.33 5.15
N ASP A 179 5.87 3.82 4.09
CA ASP A 179 4.66 4.41 3.53
C ASP A 179 3.48 4.37 4.52
N ALA A 180 3.32 3.28 5.30
CA ALA A 180 2.30 3.19 6.35
C ALA A 180 2.56 4.18 7.49
N VAL A 181 3.82 4.37 7.90
CA VAL A 181 4.23 5.35 8.91
C VAL A 181 3.91 6.76 8.44
N ASN A 182 4.30 7.11 7.22
CA ASN A 182 4.06 8.41 6.61
C ASN A 182 2.56 8.71 6.47
N THR A 183 1.75 7.72 6.06
CA THR A 183 0.29 7.85 6.05
C THR A 183 -0.26 8.05 7.47
N GLY A 184 0.28 7.37 8.46
CA GLY A 184 -0.08 7.56 9.86
C GLY A 184 0.18 8.99 10.34
N TYR A 185 1.32 9.58 10.02
CA TYR A 185 1.63 10.99 10.35
C TYR A 185 0.68 11.96 9.65
N LEU A 186 0.35 11.69 8.38
CA LEU A 186 -0.60 12.50 7.63
C LEU A 186 -1.98 12.49 8.30
N ILE A 187 -2.47 11.30 8.66
CA ILE A 187 -3.75 11.14 9.36
C ILE A 187 -3.72 11.85 10.71
N GLU A 188 -2.69 11.61 11.53
CA GLU A 188 -2.54 12.26 12.83
C GLU A 188 -2.59 13.77 12.70
N LYS A 189 -1.77 14.35 11.81
CA LYS A 189 -1.71 15.81 11.62
C LYS A 189 -3.04 16.40 11.19
N LEU A 190 -3.73 15.75 10.27
CA LEU A 190 -4.98 16.28 9.71
C LEU A 190 -6.18 16.06 10.62
N GLU A 191 -6.29 14.92 11.27
CA GLU A 191 -7.41 14.62 12.17
C GLU A 191 -7.34 15.44 13.46
N LEU A 192 -6.13 15.76 13.93
CA LEU A 192 -5.94 16.67 15.08
C LEU A 192 -6.08 18.17 14.71
N ASN A 193 -6.04 18.51 13.42
CA ASN A 193 -6.14 19.88 12.95
C ASN A 193 -7.21 20.00 11.85
N PRO A 194 -8.50 20.00 12.20
CA PRO A 194 -9.59 20.04 11.20
C PRO A 194 -9.53 21.23 10.26
N GLU A 195 -9.03 22.38 10.74
CA GLU A 195 -8.92 23.66 10.00
C GLU A 195 -7.59 23.80 9.24
N TYR A 196 -6.80 22.72 9.11
CA TYR A 196 -5.51 22.79 8.41
C TYR A 196 -5.69 23.24 6.96
N GLN A 197 -4.83 24.14 6.51
CA GLN A 197 -4.78 24.62 5.11
C GLN A 197 -3.52 24.09 4.43
N LEU A 198 -3.66 23.63 3.18
CA LEU A 198 -2.53 23.16 2.41
C LEU A 198 -1.58 24.31 2.08
N VAL A 199 -0.28 24.04 2.14
CA VAL A 199 0.74 24.95 1.62
C VAL A 199 1.03 24.67 0.14
N SER A 200 1.62 25.65 -0.54
CA SER A 200 2.18 25.42 -1.87
C SER A 200 3.38 24.49 -1.74
N TYR A 201 3.41 23.43 -2.54
CA TYR A 201 4.49 22.47 -2.57
C TYR A 201 4.88 22.20 -4.03
N GLU A 202 6.14 22.36 -4.31
CA GLU A 202 6.74 21.96 -5.59
C GLU A 202 7.51 20.66 -5.33
N MET A 203 7.17 19.62 -6.08
CA MET A 203 7.90 18.36 -6.01
C MET A 203 9.38 18.63 -6.32
N PRO A 204 10.31 18.12 -5.51
CA PRO A 204 11.72 18.21 -5.84
C PRO A 204 11.96 17.64 -7.24
N ASP A 205 12.73 18.35 -8.06
CA ASP A 205 13.16 17.83 -9.35
C ASP A 205 13.87 16.49 -9.12
N LYS A 206 13.16 15.39 -9.34
CA LYS A 206 13.80 14.09 -9.40
C LYS A 206 14.77 14.17 -10.59
N PRO A 207 16.08 13.90 -10.43
CA PRO A 207 16.96 13.79 -11.57
C PRO A 207 16.26 12.86 -12.54
N SER A 208 15.91 13.40 -13.70
CA SER A 208 15.13 12.68 -14.69
C SER A 208 15.98 11.55 -15.24
N GLU A 209 16.03 10.41 -14.56
CA GLU A 209 16.09 9.18 -15.29
C GLU A 209 14.77 9.11 -16.07
N ARG A 210 14.74 9.82 -17.17
CA ARG A 210 13.71 9.68 -18.17
C ARG A 210 13.78 8.27 -18.69
N LEU A 211 13.11 7.36 -18.00
CA LEU A 211 12.56 6.18 -18.65
C LEU A 211 11.42 6.66 -19.56
N SER A 212 11.75 7.52 -20.50
CA SER A 212 10.92 7.84 -21.65
C SER A 212 11.13 6.77 -22.72
N SER A 213 10.99 5.52 -22.35
CA SER A 213 10.73 4.48 -23.31
C SER A 213 9.22 4.39 -23.46
N THR A 214 8.68 5.25 -24.32
CA THR A 214 7.41 4.90 -24.96
C THR A 214 7.59 3.49 -25.56
N PHE A 215 6.55 2.67 -25.48
CA PHE A 215 6.57 1.29 -26.02
C PHE A 215 7.11 1.24 -27.48
N GLY A 216 7.05 2.36 -28.23
CA GLY A 216 7.61 2.50 -29.57
C GLY A 216 9.15 2.58 -29.61
N GLU A 217 9.80 3.13 -28.60
CA GLU A 217 11.28 3.21 -28.60
C GLU A 217 11.95 1.92 -28.18
N LEU A 218 11.26 1.07 -27.40
CA LEU A 218 11.75 -0.26 -27.05
C LEU A 218 11.87 -1.19 -28.28
N PHE A 219 11.12 -0.93 -29.34
CA PHE A 219 11.12 -1.71 -30.57
C PHE A 219 11.89 -1.07 -31.74
N ALA A 220 12.31 0.17 -31.61
CA ALA A 220 13.04 0.87 -32.66
C ALA A 220 14.45 0.33 -32.95
N GLY A 221 14.99 -0.52 -32.05
CA GLY A 221 16.29 -1.15 -32.21
C GLY A 221 16.24 -2.63 -32.65
N LEU A 222 15.06 -3.21 -32.85
CA LEU A 222 14.91 -4.61 -33.31
C LEU A 222 14.69 -4.63 -34.82
N ASP A 223 15.78 -4.86 -35.56
CA ASP A 223 15.73 -5.12 -37.02
C ASP A 223 15.09 -6.52 -37.27
N LEU A 224 13.75 -6.53 -37.34
CA LEU A 224 12.99 -7.75 -37.65
C LEU A 224 13.04 -7.98 -39.14
N ARG A 225 14.12 -8.56 -39.64
CA ARG A 225 14.15 -9.17 -40.98
C ARG A 225 13.52 -10.56 -40.93
N PHE A 226 12.28 -10.62 -41.34
CA PHE A 226 11.67 -11.93 -41.67
C PHE A 226 12.25 -12.43 -43.00
N THR A 227 12.93 -13.54 -42.97
CA THR A 227 13.21 -14.39 -44.14
C THR A 227 12.30 -15.58 -44.10
#